data_9d7649079675d61cd2d3379ae3a9b81a
#
_entry.id   9d7649079675d61cd2d3379ae3a9b81a
#
_cell.length_a   1.000
_cell.length_b   1.000
_cell.length_c   1.000
_cell.angle_alpha   90.00
_cell.angle_beta   90.00
_cell.angle_gamma   90.00
#
_symmetry.space_group_name_H-M   'P 1'
#
loop_
_entity.id
_entity.type
_entity.pdbx_description
1 polymer ?
#
loop_
_entity_poly.entity_id
_entity_poly.type
_entity_poly.pdbx_seq_one_letter_code
_entity_poly.pdbx_strand_id
1 'polypeptide(L)'
;MEAELYQRWVDAGYFEADASSGKPAYSVVLPPPNVTGSLHMGHALDHTLMDVLTRRRRMQGYEVLWLPGMDHAGIATQTLVDRKLRDEGIDRHEIGREAFIEKVWEWKRESCLLYTSDAADDTPC
;
A
#
# COMPACT_ATOMS: atom_id res chain seq x y z
N MET A 1 -8.51 -3.88 22.60
CA MET A 1 -8.25 -2.46 22.94
C MET A 1 -7.69 -1.68 21.76
N GLU A 2 -6.57 -2.13 21.13
CA GLU A 2 -5.99 -1.42 19.97
C GLU A 2 -6.90 -1.47 18.73
N ALA A 3 -7.37 -2.65 18.34
CA ALA A 3 -8.30 -2.81 17.22
C ALA A 3 -9.60 -2.03 17.39
N GLU A 4 -10.16 -2.01 18.56
CA GLU A 4 -11.38 -1.24 18.87
C GLU A 4 -11.15 0.27 18.78
N LEU A 5 -9.97 0.73 19.22
CA LEU A 5 -9.59 2.13 19.13
C LEU A 5 -9.41 2.55 17.67
N TYR A 6 -8.73 1.72 16.89
CA TYR A 6 -8.54 1.95 15.46
C TYR A 6 -9.88 2.00 14.72
N GLN A 7 -10.77 1.03 14.97
CA GLN A 7 -12.09 1.02 14.36
C GLN A 7 -12.89 2.28 14.66
N ARG A 8 -12.83 2.76 15.92
CA ARG A 8 -13.45 4.04 16.29
C ARG A 8 -12.92 5.23 15.51
N TRP A 9 -11.63 5.25 15.19
CA TRP A 9 -11.03 6.33 14.38
C TRP A 9 -11.48 6.26 12.93
N VAL A 10 -11.61 5.06 12.38
CA VAL A 10 -12.15 4.83 11.03
C VAL A 10 -13.61 5.27 10.97
N ASP A 11 -14.44 4.78 11.88
CA ASP A 11 -15.88 5.10 11.96
C ASP A 11 -16.12 6.61 12.15
N ALA A 12 -15.21 7.30 12.82
CA ALA A 12 -15.27 8.74 13.01
C ALA A 12 -14.73 9.58 11.83
N GLY A 13 -14.22 8.93 10.77
CA GLY A 13 -13.68 9.59 9.60
C GLY A 13 -12.39 10.40 9.85
N TYR A 14 -11.63 10.08 10.90
CA TYR A 14 -10.45 10.88 11.28
C TYR A 14 -9.30 10.84 10.27
N PHE A 15 -9.32 9.89 9.34
CA PHE A 15 -8.33 9.76 8.29
C PHE A 15 -8.77 10.41 6.97
N GLU A 16 -10.03 10.78 6.85
CA GLU A 16 -10.56 11.47 5.70
C GLU A 16 -10.14 12.94 5.71
N ALA A 17 -10.04 13.52 4.53
CA ALA A 17 -9.75 14.94 4.37
C ALA A 17 -10.87 15.64 3.60
N ASP A 18 -11.32 16.78 4.11
CA ASP A 18 -12.36 17.59 3.48
C ASP A 18 -11.76 18.86 2.88
N ALA A 19 -11.71 18.92 1.54
CA ALA A 19 -11.20 20.08 0.82
C ALA A 19 -12.05 21.35 1.05
N SER A 20 -13.28 21.20 1.54
CA SER A 20 -14.20 22.31 1.84
C SER A 20 -14.16 22.80 3.28
N SER A 21 -13.35 22.17 4.13
CA SER A 21 -13.33 22.45 5.59
C SER A 21 -12.92 23.87 5.99
N GLY A 22 -12.29 24.62 5.08
CA GLY A 22 -11.75 25.95 5.36
C GLY A 22 -10.52 25.98 6.27
N LYS A 23 -10.05 24.84 6.74
CA LYS A 23 -8.81 24.71 7.52
C LYS A 23 -7.58 24.80 6.61
N PRO A 24 -6.40 25.21 7.15
CA PRO A 24 -5.17 25.16 6.39
C PRO A 24 -4.85 23.71 5.98
N ALA A 25 -4.61 23.49 4.69
CA ALA A 25 -4.36 22.17 4.15
C ALA A 25 -2.91 21.71 4.41
N TYR A 26 -2.76 20.41 4.69
CA TYR A 26 -1.47 19.74 4.74
C TYR A 26 -1.58 18.36 4.12
N SER A 27 -0.86 18.11 3.05
CA SER A 27 -0.89 16.80 2.41
C SER A 27 0.52 16.20 2.27
N VAL A 28 0.59 14.89 2.45
CA VAL A 28 1.81 14.10 2.29
C VAL A 28 1.48 12.89 1.43
N VAL A 29 2.27 12.68 0.39
CA VAL A 29 2.19 11.47 -0.42
C VAL A 29 3.12 10.42 0.17
N LEU A 30 2.60 9.24 0.47
CA LEU A 30 3.41 8.10 0.83
C LEU A 30 4.15 7.61 -0.42
N PRO A 31 5.50 7.53 -0.39
CA PRO A 31 6.23 6.92 -1.49
C PRO A 31 5.72 5.50 -1.71
N PRO A 32 5.24 5.18 -2.93
CA PRO A 32 4.59 3.90 -3.16
C PRO A 32 5.61 2.76 -3.09
N PRO A 33 5.46 1.79 -2.18
CA PRO A 33 6.32 0.62 -2.16
C PRO A 33 6.06 -0.23 -3.41
N ASN A 34 7.14 -0.81 -3.95
CA ASN A 34 7.05 -1.75 -5.07
C ASN A 34 6.41 -3.07 -4.62
N VAL A 35 5.56 -3.65 -5.45
CA VAL A 35 4.95 -4.98 -5.22
C VAL A 35 5.98 -6.10 -5.50
N THR A 36 7.17 -6.00 -4.90
CA THR A 36 8.31 -6.90 -5.18
C THR A 36 8.79 -7.68 -3.97
N GLY A 37 8.24 -7.43 -2.79
CA GLY A 37 8.65 -8.14 -1.58
C GLY A 37 8.03 -7.58 -0.30
N SER A 38 8.54 -8.03 0.83
CA SER A 38 8.10 -7.61 2.16
C SER A 38 8.60 -6.21 2.51
N LEU A 39 7.84 -5.49 3.32
CA LEU A 39 8.29 -4.25 3.92
C LEU A 39 9.51 -4.50 4.82
N HIS A 40 10.41 -3.53 4.88
CA HIS A 40 11.62 -3.59 5.67
C HIS A 40 11.79 -2.32 6.53
N MET A 41 12.81 -2.30 7.39
CA MET A 41 13.04 -1.20 8.34
C MET A 41 13.12 0.19 7.68
N GLY A 42 13.56 0.27 6.41
CA GLY A 42 13.55 1.53 5.66
C GLY A 42 12.13 2.07 5.46
N HIS A 43 11.20 1.21 5.09
CA HIS A 43 9.78 1.59 4.98
C HIS A 43 9.21 1.99 6.34
N ALA A 44 9.54 1.24 7.41
CA ALA A 44 9.07 1.56 8.75
C ALA A 44 9.55 2.95 9.19
N LEU A 45 10.80 3.30 8.94
CA LEU A 45 11.36 4.62 9.26
C LEU A 45 10.64 5.74 8.50
N ASP A 46 10.53 5.58 7.19
CA ASP A 46 9.89 6.57 6.31
C ASP A 46 8.42 6.80 6.69
N HIS A 47 7.65 5.73 6.85
CA HIS A 47 6.25 5.79 7.27
C HIS A 47 6.09 6.41 8.66
N THR A 48 6.98 6.08 9.61
CA THR A 48 6.93 6.65 10.96
C THR A 48 7.15 8.16 10.94
N LEU A 49 8.10 8.65 10.15
CA LEU A 49 8.33 10.08 10.02
C LEU A 49 7.10 10.82 9.46
N MET A 50 6.47 10.26 8.44
CA MET A 50 5.24 10.81 7.86
C MET A 50 4.07 10.75 8.84
N ASP A 51 3.91 9.64 9.57
CA ASP A 51 2.86 9.49 10.58
C ASP A 51 2.99 10.54 11.68
N VAL A 52 4.20 10.75 12.20
CA VAL A 52 4.44 11.79 13.21
C VAL A 52 4.09 13.18 12.69
N LEU A 53 4.47 13.51 11.46
CA LEU A 53 4.17 14.80 10.87
C LEU A 53 2.66 15.00 10.65
N THR A 54 1.97 14.00 10.12
CA THR A 54 0.53 14.06 9.87
C THR A 54 -0.26 14.17 11.17
N ARG A 55 0.08 13.37 12.19
CA ARG A 55 -0.54 13.45 13.53
C ARG A 55 -0.33 14.82 14.15
N ARG A 56 0.89 15.34 14.12
CA ARG A 56 1.21 16.66 14.63
C ARG A 56 0.37 17.75 13.94
N ARG A 57 0.22 17.68 12.61
CA ARG A 57 -0.56 18.67 11.87
C ARG A 57 -2.06 18.58 12.19
N ARG A 58 -2.62 17.37 12.35
CA ARG A 58 -3.99 17.21 12.84
C ARG A 58 -4.19 17.86 14.20
N MET A 59 -3.27 17.62 15.14
CA MET A 59 -3.32 18.23 16.48
C MET A 59 -3.22 19.76 16.45
N GLN A 60 -2.59 20.33 15.41
CA GLN A 60 -2.50 21.77 15.18
C GLN A 60 -3.74 22.37 14.47
N GLY A 61 -4.74 21.56 14.14
CA GLY A 61 -5.98 21.98 13.50
C GLY A 61 -5.92 22.08 11.96
N TYR A 62 -4.92 21.48 11.33
CA TYR A 62 -4.86 21.40 9.87
C TYR A 62 -5.82 20.34 9.34
N GLU A 63 -6.28 20.54 8.12
CA GLU A 63 -6.90 19.50 7.31
C GLU A 63 -5.80 18.65 6.66
N VAL A 64 -5.71 17.37 7.06
CA VAL A 64 -4.55 16.54 6.72
C VAL A 64 -4.94 15.38 5.85
N LEU A 65 -4.34 15.32 4.66
CA LEU A 65 -4.39 14.18 3.75
C LEU A 65 -3.04 13.45 3.76
N TRP A 66 -3.02 12.22 4.22
CA TRP A 66 -1.92 11.30 4.00
C TRP A 66 -2.34 10.32 2.92
N LEU A 67 -1.84 10.52 1.71
CA LEU A 67 -2.25 9.78 0.52
C LEU A 67 -1.36 8.56 0.31
N PRO A 68 -1.85 7.34 0.56
CA PRO A 68 -1.13 6.13 0.25
C PRO A 68 -1.11 5.86 -1.25
N GLY A 69 -0.12 5.09 -1.68
CA GLY A 69 0.00 4.63 -3.06
C GLY A 69 0.76 3.32 -3.12
N MET A 70 0.74 2.68 -4.28
CA MET A 70 1.46 1.45 -4.55
C MET A 70 2.02 1.48 -5.97
N ASP A 71 3.27 1.04 -6.13
CA ASP A 71 3.88 0.88 -7.45
C ASP A 71 3.89 -0.60 -7.84
N HIS A 72 3.24 -0.92 -8.94
CA HIS A 72 3.22 -2.28 -9.48
C HIS A 72 4.61 -2.76 -9.93
N ALA A 73 5.57 -1.85 -10.19
CA ALA A 73 6.94 -2.16 -10.59
C ALA A 73 6.99 -3.26 -11.67
N GLY A 74 6.24 -3.09 -12.77
CA GLY A 74 5.87 -4.14 -13.72
C GLY A 74 7.03 -5.01 -14.20
N ILE A 75 8.19 -4.42 -14.55
CA ILE A 75 9.37 -5.17 -14.97
C ILE A 75 9.93 -6.05 -13.85
N ALA A 76 10.06 -5.49 -12.65
CA ALA A 76 10.59 -6.20 -11.50
C ALA A 76 9.63 -7.32 -11.05
N THR A 77 8.34 -7.06 -11.03
CA THR A 77 7.29 -8.05 -10.70
C THR A 77 7.30 -9.21 -11.69
N GLN A 78 7.36 -8.92 -13.00
CA GLN A 78 7.47 -9.98 -14.01
C GLN A 78 8.73 -10.82 -13.84
N THR A 79 9.87 -10.19 -13.50
CA THR A 79 11.12 -10.92 -13.27
C THR A 79 11.03 -11.85 -12.06
N LEU A 80 10.35 -11.41 -11.00
CA LEU A 80 10.13 -12.25 -9.81
C LEU A 80 9.22 -13.45 -10.11
N VAL A 81 8.12 -13.22 -10.82
CA VAL A 81 7.20 -14.29 -11.23
C VAL A 81 7.89 -15.27 -12.18
N ASP A 82 8.67 -14.78 -13.13
CA ASP A 82 9.45 -15.62 -14.03
C ASP A 82 10.46 -16.51 -13.28
N ARG A 83 11.13 -15.94 -12.25
CA ARG A 83 12.03 -16.71 -11.39
C ARG A 83 11.28 -17.80 -10.62
N LYS A 84 10.15 -17.44 -9.98
CA LYS A 84 9.32 -18.39 -9.25
C LYS A 84 8.86 -19.56 -10.13
N LEU A 85 8.40 -19.27 -11.34
CA LEU A 85 8.01 -20.29 -12.30
C LEU A 85 9.18 -21.22 -12.71
N ARG A 86 10.36 -20.65 -12.94
CA ARG A 86 11.55 -21.45 -13.23
C ARG A 86 11.96 -22.37 -12.08
N ASP A 87 11.85 -21.88 -10.84
CA ASP A 87 12.12 -22.69 -9.65
C ASP A 87 11.11 -23.86 -9.51
N GLU A 88 9.89 -23.68 -10.03
CA GLU A 88 8.85 -24.71 -10.16
C GLU A 88 9.04 -25.60 -11.41
N GLY A 89 10.05 -25.33 -12.25
CA GLY A 89 10.33 -26.08 -13.47
C GLY A 89 9.44 -25.69 -14.65
N ILE A 90 8.80 -24.53 -14.60
CA ILE A 90 7.87 -24.04 -15.62
C ILE A 90 8.56 -22.93 -16.45
N ASP A 91 8.60 -23.10 -17.79
CA ASP A 91 9.02 -22.03 -18.68
C ASP A 91 7.83 -21.13 -19.04
N ARG A 92 8.00 -19.83 -18.84
CA ARG A 92 6.98 -18.82 -19.20
C ARG A 92 6.59 -18.86 -20.67
N HIS A 93 7.50 -19.28 -21.56
CA HIS A 93 7.24 -19.38 -22.99
C HIS A 93 6.34 -20.57 -23.34
N GLU A 94 6.40 -21.64 -22.54
CA GLU A 94 5.57 -22.84 -22.71
C GLU A 94 4.12 -22.60 -22.26
N ILE A 95 3.94 -21.89 -21.15
CA ILE A 95 2.60 -21.60 -20.65
C ILE A 95 1.85 -20.52 -21.43
N GLY A 96 2.59 -19.72 -22.20
CA GLY A 96 2.03 -18.63 -23.00
C GLY A 96 1.69 -17.36 -22.22
N ARG A 97 1.38 -16.30 -22.95
CA ARG A 97 1.21 -14.95 -22.38
C ARG A 97 0.05 -14.86 -21.40
N GLU A 98 -1.08 -15.44 -21.72
CA GLU A 98 -2.29 -15.32 -20.89
C GLU A 98 -2.11 -15.98 -19.53
N ALA A 99 -1.58 -17.19 -19.51
CA ALA A 99 -1.29 -17.90 -18.27
C ALA A 99 -0.20 -17.20 -17.43
N PHE A 100 0.81 -16.62 -18.09
CA PHE A 100 1.82 -15.82 -17.40
C PHE A 100 1.22 -14.57 -16.74
N ILE A 101 0.33 -13.86 -17.44
CA ILE A 101 -0.37 -12.68 -16.88
C ILE A 101 -1.20 -13.10 -15.66
N GLU A 102 -1.89 -14.24 -15.70
CA GLU A 102 -2.64 -14.74 -14.54
C GLU A 102 -1.72 -14.98 -13.33
N LYS A 103 -0.53 -15.54 -13.54
CA LYS A 103 0.48 -15.71 -12.48
C LYS A 103 0.97 -14.38 -11.91
N VAL A 104 1.10 -13.36 -12.75
CA VAL A 104 1.45 -12.00 -12.28
C VAL A 104 0.32 -11.42 -11.42
N TRP A 105 -0.94 -11.64 -11.79
CA TRP A 105 -2.08 -11.22 -10.98
C TRP A 105 -2.21 -11.99 -9.66
N GLU A 106 -1.90 -13.30 -9.65
CA GLU A 106 -1.81 -14.08 -8.41
C GLU A 106 -0.78 -13.48 -7.46
N TRP A 107 0.44 -13.22 -7.96
CA TRP A 107 1.50 -12.57 -7.19
C TRP A 107 1.07 -11.21 -6.64
N LYS A 108 0.39 -10.39 -7.46
CA LYS A 108 -0.13 -9.10 -7.02
C LYS A 108 -1.10 -9.28 -5.86
N ARG A 109 -2.07 -10.18 -5.96
CA ARG A 109 -3.05 -10.44 -4.89
C ARG A 109 -2.36 -10.87 -3.59
N GLU A 110 -1.41 -11.81 -3.66
CA GLU A 110 -0.62 -12.25 -2.50
C GLU A 110 0.15 -11.09 -1.85
N SER A 111 0.83 -10.28 -2.65
CA SER A 111 1.63 -9.16 -2.15
C SER A 111 0.76 -8.01 -1.66
N CYS A 112 -0.36 -7.73 -2.30
CA CYS A 112 -1.27 -6.67 -1.92
C CYS A 112 -1.89 -6.92 -0.54
N LEU A 113 -2.24 -8.16 -0.22
CA LEU A 113 -2.73 -8.54 1.12
C LEU A 113 -1.74 -8.23 2.24
N LEU A 114 -0.44 -8.25 1.96
CA LEU A 114 0.59 -7.88 2.93
C LEU A 114 0.61 -6.37 3.24
N TYR A 115 0.13 -5.54 2.31
CA TYR A 115 0.09 -4.08 2.46
C TYR A 115 -1.28 -3.55 2.93
N THR A 116 -2.33 -4.35 2.78
CA THR A 116 -3.71 -3.95 3.08
C THR A 116 -4.26 -4.55 4.37
N SER A 117 -3.57 -5.51 4.98
CA SER A 117 -4.05 -6.14 6.23
C SER A 117 -4.16 -5.20 7.43
N ASP A 118 -3.60 -3.99 7.33
CA ASP A 118 -3.68 -2.95 8.35
C ASP A 118 -4.44 -1.68 7.91
N ALA A 119 -4.78 -1.56 6.64
CA ALA A 119 -5.60 -0.46 6.16
C ALA A 119 -6.99 -0.99 5.86
N ALA A 120 -7.97 -0.49 6.57
CA ALA A 120 -9.39 -0.84 6.38
C ALA A 120 -9.73 -1.02 4.90
N ASP A 121 -9.81 -2.12 4.58
CA ASP A 121 -10.61 -3.07 3.85
C ASP A 121 -11.42 -2.67 2.65
N ASP A 122 -11.44 -1.57 2.00
CA ASP A 122 -12.38 -1.36 0.90
C ASP A 122 -11.81 -0.77 -0.40
N THR A 123 -10.52 -0.69 -0.57
CA THR A 123 -9.99 -0.37 -1.89
C THR A 123 -9.50 -1.65 -2.59
N PRO A 124 -10.17 -2.09 -3.66
CA PRO A 124 -9.65 -3.16 -4.48
C PRO A 124 -8.29 -2.76 -5.07
N CYS A 125 -7.29 -3.57 -4.78
CA CYS A 125 -5.97 -3.44 -5.39
C CYS A 125 -6.01 -3.62 -6.90
#